data_e4d690c75dd6ba5917b89ee532613791
#
_entry.id   e4d690c75dd6ba5917b89ee532613791
#
_cell.length_a   1.000
_cell.length_b   1.000
_cell.length_c   1.000
_cell.angle_alpha   90.00
_cell.angle_beta   90.00
_cell.angle_gamma   90.00
#
_symmetry.space_group_name_H-M   'P 1'
#
loop_
_entity.id
_entity.type
_entity.pdbx_description
1 polymer ?
#
loop_
_entity_poly.entity_id
_entity_poly.type
_entity_poly.pdbx_seq_one_letter_code
_entity_poly.pdbx_strand_id
1 'polypeptide(L)'
;MLVEALRSLQEQVKSLDTEIAARAKADDTAHRLMTVPGIGPLIATALEAMAPPAETFRSGRDFAAWIGLTPIQRSTGGKERLGRTSRMGERTLRRLLIIASSAVVRWAKRKGVPSGSWLHRMLARKPPMVVIVALANKTARIAWALMTRGGIYRAPTVAA
;
A
#
# COMPACT_ATOMS: atom_id res chain seq x y z
N MET A 1 -30.85 14.79 -18.24
CA MET A 1 -30.88 13.41 -17.66
C MET A 1 -29.48 12.84 -17.41
N LEU A 2 -28.71 12.41 -18.43
CA LEU A 2 -27.38 11.80 -18.18
C LEU A 2 -26.37 12.76 -17.52
N VAL A 3 -26.34 14.01 -17.93
CA VAL A 3 -25.44 15.03 -17.35
C VAL A 3 -25.80 15.35 -15.90
N GLU A 4 -27.08 15.40 -15.58
CA GLU A 4 -27.55 15.61 -14.20
C GLU A 4 -27.22 14.42 -13.31
N ALA A 5 -27.44 13.20 -13.81
CA ALA A 5 -27.04 11.98 -13.09
C ALA A 5 -25.52 11.94 -12.82
N LEU A 6 -24.70 12.35 -13.81
CA LEU A 6 -23.26 12.44 -13.64
C LEU A 6 -22.86 13.47 -12.57
N ARG A 7 -23.49 14.66 -12.59
CA ARG A 7 -23.25 15.70 -11.58
C ARG A 7 -23.63 15.23 -10.18
N SER A 8 -24.81 14.63 -10.04
CA SER A 8 -25.24 14.08 -8.76
C SER A 8 -24.29 13.03 -8.21
N LEU A 9 -23.80 12.11 -9.06
CA LEU A 9 -22.79 11.12 -8.66
C LEU A 9 -21.47 11.77 -8.27
N GLN A 10 -21.03 12.79 -8.98
CA GLN A 10 -19.81 13.53 -8.63
C GLN A 10 -19.93 14.24 -7.28
N GLU A 11 -21.08 14.83 -6.98
CA GLU A 11 -21.36 15.45 -5.68
C GLU A 11 -21.36 14.42 -4.54
N GLN A 12 -21.98 13.26 -4.76
CA GLN A 12 -21.96 12.15 -3.80
C GLN A 12 -20.53 11.64 -3.53
N VAL A 13 -19.73 11.44 -4.57
CA VAL A 13 -18.32 11.04 -4.44
C VAL A 13 -17.56 12.09 -3.62
N LYS A 14 -17.72 13.38 -3.94
CA LYS A 14 -17.05 14.47 -3.20
C LYS A 14 -17.47 14.52 -1.73
N SER A 15 -18.74 14.28 -1.43
CA SER A 15 -19.23 14.21 -0.06
C SER A 15 -18.60 13.06 0.71
N LEU A 16 -18.55 11.87 0.10
CA LEU A 16 -17.90 10.69 0.69
C LEU A 16 -16.40 10.90 0.89
N ASP A 17 -15.70 11.48 -0.06
CA ASP A 17 -14.27 11.81 0.07
C ASP A 17 -14.01 12.75 1.26
N THR A 18 -14.89 13.73 1.45
CA THR A 18 -14.82 14.68 2.58
C THR A 18 -15.04 13.96 3.92
N GLU A 19 -16.03 13.07 3.98
CA GLU A 19 -16.32 12.28 5.18
C GLU A 19 -15.17 11.33 5.52
N ILE A 20 -14.63 10.61 4.53
CA ILE A 20 -13.47 9.72 4.70
C ILE A 20 -12.26 10.51 5.19
N ALA A 21 -12.01 11.69 4.62
CA ALA A 21 -10.90 12.53 5.06
C ALA A 21 -11.06 13.02 6.49
N ALA A 22 -12.29 13.36 6.91
CA ALA A 22 -12.59 13.76 8.28
C ALA A 22 -12.38 12.59 9.27
N ARG A 23 -12.90 11.41 8.93
CA ARG A 23 -12.72 10.19 9.75
C ARG A 23 -11.23 9.82 9.89
N ALA A 24 -10.47 9.85 8.79
CA ALA A 24 -9.05 9.55 8.81
C ALA A 24 -8.23 10.51 9.69
N LYS A 25 -8.67 11.77 9.80
CA LYS A 25 -8.02 12.75 10.70
C LYS A 25 -8.39 12.55 12.16
N ALA A 26 -9.59 12.07 12.43
CA ALA A 26 -10.08 11.84 13.79
C ALA A 26 -9.56 10.53 14.40
N ASP A 27 -9.14 9.58 13.57
CA ASP A 27 -8.62 8.30 14.01
C ASP A 27 -7.09 8.29 14.10
N ASP A 28 -6.56 7.95 15.27
CA ASP A 28 -5.11 7.95 15.51
C ASP A 28 -4.35 6.92 14.66
N THR A 29 -4.96 5.77 14.39
CA THR A 29 -4.35 4.71 13.59
C THR A 29 -4.29 5.12 12.13
N ALA A 30 -5.41 5.62 11.59
CA ALA A 30 -5.47 6.14 10.23
C ALA A 30 -4.50 7.33 10.05
N HIS A 31 -4.42 8.23 11.03
CA HIS A 31 -3.49 9.35 11.00
C HIS A 31 -2.03 8.87 10.94
N ARG A 32 -1.65 7.87 11.74
CA ARG A 32 -0.31 7.26 11.69
C ARG A 32 -0.03 6.58 10.35
N LEU A 33 -1.01 5.86 9.80
CA LEU A 33 -0.89 5.22 8.48
C LEU A 33 -0.67 6.22 7.36
N MET A 34 -1.30 7.40 7.42
CA MET A 34 -1.11 8.46 6.43
C MET A 34 0.30 9.06 6.41
N THR A 35 1.15 8.78 7.38
CA THR A 35 2.57 9.18 7.34
C THR A 35 3.37 8.36 6.31
N VAL A 36 2.84 7.22 5.86
CA VAL A 36 3.50 6.36 4.86
C VAL A 36 3.26 6.91 3.45
N PRO A 37 4.32 7.13 2.65
CA PRO A 37 4.17 7.59 1.28
C PRO A 37 3.23 6.68 0.47
N GLY A 38 2.21 7.29 -0.13
CA GLY A 38 1.19 6.60 -0.92
C GLY A 38 -0.05 6.16 -0.13
N ILE A 39 -0.04 6.21 1.19
CA ILE A 39 -1.24 5.97 1.99
C ILE A 39 -1.96 7.30 2.23
N GLY A 40 -3.07 7.51 1.55
CA GLY A 40 -3.98 8.61 1.78
C GLY A 40 -5.16 8.23 2.69
N PRO A 41 -6.09 9.18 2.97
CA PRO A 41 -7.24 8.95 3.85
C PRO A 41 -8.05 7.70 3.49
N LEU A 42 -8.36 7.50 2.21
CA LEU A 42 -9.13 6.35 1.74
C LEU A 42 -8.44 5.01 2.07
N ILE A 43 -7.12 4.93 1.89
CA ILE A 43 -6.38 3.68 2.13
C ILE A 43 -6.21 3.45 3.63
N ALA A 44 -5.96 4.52 4.40
CA ALA A 44 -5.83 4.43 5.84
C ALA A 44 -7.12 3.91 6.50
N THR A 45 -8.27 4.52 6.17
CA THR A 45 -9.57 4.08 6.67
C THR A 45 -9.96 2.69 6.18
N ALA A 46 -9.62 2.34 4.92
CA ALA A 46 -9.87 1.00 4.39
C ALA A 46 -9.04 -0.08 5.12
N LEU A 47 -7.77 0.20 5.43
CA LEU A 47 -6.92 -0.71 6.20
C LEU A 47 -7.48 -0.94 7.59
N GLU A 48 -7.94 0.11 8.26
CA GLU A 48 -8.54 0.01 9.59
C GLU A 48 -9.87 -0.75 9.58
N ALA A 49 -10.76 -0.42 8.64
CA ALA A 49 -12.11 -0.97 8.61
C ALA A 49 -12.20 -2.41 8.08
N MET A 50 -11.29 -2.82 7.20
CA MET A 50 -11.38 -4.08 6.47
C MET A 50 -10.36 -5.12 6.91
N ALA A 51 -9.26 -4.71 7.55
CA ALA A 51 -8.28 -5.65 8.04
C ALA A 51 -8.74 -6.26 9.37
N PRO A 52 -8.51 -7.56 9.62
CA PRO A 52 -8.59 -8.12 10.95
C PRO A 52 -7.66 -7.39 11.91
N PRO A 53 -7.88 -7.49 13.23
CA PRO A 53 -6.96 -6.93 14.22
C PRO A 53 -5.51 -7.31 13.89
N ALA A 54 -4.62 -6.32 13.90
CA ALA A 54 -3.26 -6.51 13.40
C ALA A 54 -2.46 -7.57 14.19
N GLU A 55 -2.84 -7.80 15.43
CA GLU A 55 -2.29 -8.81 16.36
C GLU A 55 -2.60 -10.24 15.93
N THR A 56 -3.62 -10.43 15.08
CA THR A 56 -3.97 -11.74 14.49
C THR A 56 -2.82 -12.30 13.63
N PHE A 57 -1.99 -11.42 13.10
CA PHE A 57 -0.87 -11.79 12.24
C PHE A 57 0.44 -11.83 13.04
N ARG A 58 1.20 -12.91 12.87
CA ARG A 58 2.51 -13.06 13.53
C ARG A 58 3.54 -12.05 13.05
N SER A 59 3.40 -11.61 11.80
CA SER A 59 4.34 -10.70 11.15
C SER A 59 3.69 -9.90 10.03
N GLY A 60 4.34 -8.81 9.64
CA GLY A 60 3.92 -8.06 8.45
C GLY A 60 3.99 -8.87 7.16
N ARG A 61 4.77 -9.96 7.11
CA ARG A 61 4.78 -10.89 5.97
C ARG A 61 3.47 -11.67 5.89
N ASP A 62 2.94 -12.12 7.02
CA ASP A 62 1.67 -12.83 7.07
C ASP A 62 0.51 -11.90 6.69
N PHE A 63 0.55 -10.65 7.14
CA PHE A 63 -0.40 -9.63 6.73
C PHE A 63 -0.35 -9.37 5.20
N ALA A 64 0.85 -9.21 4.63
CA ALA A 64 1.01 -9.04 3.19
C ALA A 64 0.56 -10.29 2.39
N ALA A 65 0.73 -11.49 2.96
CA ALA A 65 0.25 -12.73 2.39
C ALA A 65 -1.28 -12.81 2.44
N TRP A 66 -1.89 -12.39 3.54
CA TRP A 66 -3.34 -12.30 3.68
C TRP A 66 -3.96 -11.33 2.65
N ILE A 67 -3.30 -10.21 2.35
CA ILE A 67 -3.72 -9.31 1.26
C ILE A 67 -3.48 -9.93 -0.13
N GLY A 68 -2.64 -10.96 -0.23
CA GLY A 68 -2.28 -11.62 -1.47
C GLY A 68 -1.21 -10.90 -2.29
N LEU A 69 -0.31 -10.17 -1.61
CA LEU A 69 0.82 -9.45 -2.21
C LEU A 69 2.13 -10.25 -2.22
N THR A 70 2.13 -11.47 -1.69
CA THR A 70 3.30 -12.35 -1.72
C THR A 70 3.37 -13.14 -3.02
N PRO A 71 4.58 -13.38 -3.56
CA PRO A 71 4.74 -14.25 -4.72
C PRO A 71 4.47 -15.71 -4.35
N ILE A 72 3.89 -16.45 -5.28
CA ILE A 72 3.74 -17.91 -5.16
C ILE A 72 5.13 -18.52 -5.26
N GLN A 73 5.49 -19.36 -4.30
CA GLN A 73 6.72 -20.14 -4.39
C GLN A 73 6.51 -21.36 -5.30
N ARG A 74 7.38 -21.50 -6.28
CA ARG A 74 7.44 -22.65 -7.19
C ARG A 74 8.82 -23.27 -7.10
N SER A 75 9.18 -23.72 -5.91
CA SER A 75 10.48 -24.36 -5.68
C SER A 75 10.39 -25.84 -6.01
N THR A 76 11.23 -26.31 -6.94
CA THR A 76 11.42 -27.72 -7.24
C THR A 76 12.90 -28.02 -7.28
N GLY A 77 13.34 -29.08 -6.60
CA GLY A 77 14.72 -29.59 -6.72
C GLY A 77 15.83 -28.61 -6.33
N GLY A 78 15.65 -27.84 -5.23
CA GLY A 78 16.68 -26.94 -4.70
C GLY A 78 16.83 -25.60 -5.42
N LYS A 79 16.06 -25.32 -6.47
CA LYS A 79 16.02 -24.01 -7.14
C LYS A 79 14.80 -23.22 -6.69
N GLU A 80 15.03 -22.12 -5.98
CA GLU A 80 13.96 -21.17 -5.63
C GLU A 80 13.48 -20.43 -6.88
N ARG A 81 12.23 -20.66 -7.27
CA ARG A 81 11.56 -19.88 -8.31
C ARG A 81 10.36 -19.17 -7.71
N LEU A 82 10.42 -17.84 -7.66
CA LEU A 82 9.29 -17.00 -7.31
C LEU A 82 8.38 -16.85 -8.53
N GLY A 83 7.13 -17.23 -8.37
CA GLY A 83 6.08 -17.03 -9.36
C GLY A 83 5.46 -15.64 -9.28
N ARG A 84 4.32 -15.47 -9.97
CA ARG A 84 3.48 -14.28 -9.85
C ARG A 84 2.91 -14.13 -8.44
N THR A 85 2.42 -12.94 -8.11
CA THR A 85 1.69 -12.66 -6.87
C THR A 85 0.52 -13.64 -6.70
N SER A 86 0.31 -14.14 -5.48
CA SER A 86 -0.71 -15.16 -5.18
C SER A 86 -2.13 -14.72 -5.54
N ARG A 87 -2.43 -13.43 -5.39
CA ARG A 87 -3.76 -12.83 -5.57
C ARG A 87 -4.86 -13.49 -4.72
N MET A 88 -4.50 -14.37 -3.81
CA MET A 88 -5.38 -14.92 -2.80
C MET A 88 -5.58 -13.90 -1.69
N GLY A 89 -6.76 -13.85 -1.07
CA GLY A 89 -7.04 -12.96 0.06
C GLY A 89 -7.71 -11.65 -0.32
N GLU A 90 -7.60 -10.62 0.54
CA GLU A 90 -8.39 -9.40 0.46
C GLU A 90 -8.08 -8.59 -0.82
N ARG A 91 -9.08 -8.54 -1.71
CA ARG A 91 -8.93 -7.98 -3.07
C ARG A 91 -8.91 -6.45 -3.07
N THR A 92 -9.73 -5.82 -2.25
CA THR A 92 -9.91 -4.37 -2.24
C THR A 92 -8.66 -3.68 -1.71
N LEU A 93 -8.15 -4.13 -0.56
CA LEU A 93 -6.91 -3.59 0.02
C LEU A 93 -5.71 -3.81 -0.92
N ARG A 94 -5.61 -4.99 -1.54
CA ARG A 94 -4.57 -5.25 -2.55
C ARG A 94 -4.64 -4.27 -3.70
N ARG A 95 -5.83 -4.02 -4.26
CA ARG A 95 -6.03 -3.07 -5.36
C ARG A 95 -5.63 -1.66 -4.95
N LEU A 96 -6.07 -1.19 -3.79
CA LEU A 96 -5.75 0.13 -3.28
C LEU A 96 -4.25 0.32 -3.07
N LEU A 97 -3.56 -0.64 -2.47
CA LEU A 97 -2.12 -0.58 -2.24
C LEU A 97 -1.31 -0.61 -3.55
N ILE A 98 -1.77 -1.36 -4.56
CA ILE A 98 -1.14 -1.37 -5.89
C ILE A 98 -1.32 -0.01 -6.59
N ILE A 99 -2.51 0.58 -6.52
CA ILE A 99 -2.79 1.91 -7.11
C ILE A 99 -1.91 2.97 -6.43
N ALA A 100 -1.84 2.97 -5.10
CA ALA A 100 -0.98 3.87 -4.33
C ALA A 100 0.50 3.72 -4.71
N SER A 101 0.98 2.49 -4.75
CA SER A 101 2.37 2.20 -5.13
C SER A 101 2.67 2.62 -6.57
N SER A 102 1.71 2.47 -7.48
CA SER A 102 1.82 2.97 -8.85
C SER A 102 1.97 4.49 -8.90
N ALA A 103 1.20 5.22 -8.08
CA ALA A 103 1.32 6.67 -7.97
C ALA A 103 2.70 7.10 -7.43
N VAL A 104 3.19 6.44 -6.38
CA VAL A 104 4.52 6.69 -5.82
C VAL A 104 5.62 6.43 -6.84
N VAL A 105 5.57 5.30 -7.57
CA VAL A 105 6.55 4.97 -8.61
C VAL A 105 6.52 5.97 -9.76
N ARG A 106 5.34 6.41 -10.20
CA ARG A 106 5.22 7.44 -11.25
C ARG A 106 5.80 8.77 -10.79
N TRP A 107 5.52 9.17 -9.55
CA TRP A 107 6.11 10.38 -8.97
C TRP A 107 7.63 10.30 -8.88
N ALA A 108 8.14 9.16 -8.38
CA ALA A 108 9.57 8.87 -8.28
C ALA A 108 10.30 8.97 -9.62
N LYS A 109 9.68 8.47 -10.70
CA LYS A 109 10.24 8.59 -12.06
C LYS A 109 10.32 10.03 -12.58
N ARG A 110 9.38 10.89 -12.18
CA ARG A 110 9.34 12.29 -12.63
C ARG A 110 10.24 13.21 -11.80
N LYS A 111 10.27 13.00 -10.49
CA LYS A 111 10.98 13.89 -9.54
C LYS A 111 12.33 13.33 -9.09
N GLY A 112 12.63 12.08 -9.44
CA GLY A 112 13.77 11.37 -8.90
C GLY A 112 13.51 10.78 -7.52
N VAL A 113 14.41 9.94 -7.10
CA VAL A 113 14.46 9.35 -5.75
C VAL A 113 15.87 9.46 -5.21
N PRO A 114 16.07 9.55 -3.89
CA PRO A 114 17.39 9.60 -3.30
C PRO A 114 18.26 8.41 -3.77
N SER A 115 19.46 8.69 -4.24
CA SER A 115 20.44 7.69 -4.63
C SER A 115 20.67 6.71 -3.48
N GLY A 116 20.81 5.40 -3.78
CA GLY A 116 21.00 4.38 -2.75
C GLY A 116 19.73 3.98 -1.98
N SER A 117 18.59 4.67 -2.19
CA SER A 117 17.33 4.22 -1.59
C SER A 117 16.87 2.88 -2.13
N TRP A 118 16.03 2.16 -1.35
CA TRP A 118 15.47 0.89 -1.81
C TRP A 118 14.73 1.04 -3.16
N LEU A 119 13.95 2.09 -3.31
CA LEU A 119 13.18 2.35 -4.54
C LEU A 119 14.10 2.64 -5.72
N HIS A 120 15.16 3.43 -5.52
CA HIS A 120 16.18 3.70 -6.54
C HIS A 120 16.82 2.39 -7.03
N ARG A 121 17.30 1.52 -6.12
CA ARG A 121 17.90 0.22 -6.47
C ARG A 121 16.93 -0.71 -7.19
N MET A 122 15.66 -0.69 -6.81
CA MET A 122 14.63 -1.51 -7.46
C MET A 122 14.33 -1.04 -8.88
N LEU A 123 14.17 0.27 -9.08
CA LEU A 123 13.90 0.85 -10.40
C LEU A 123 15.05 0.67 -11.39
N ALA A 124 16.30 0.61 -10.90
CA ALA A 124 17.47 0.36 -11.73
C ALA A 124 17.55 -1.09 -12.24
N ARG A 125 16.94 -2.07 -11.56
CA ARG A 125 17.14 -3.51 -11.85
C ARG A 125 15.89 -4.27 -12.26
N LYS A 126 14.70 -3.73 -12.01
CA LYS A 126 13.44 -4.45 -12.20
C LYS A 126 12.44 -3.65 -13.04
N PRO A 127 11.61 -4.34 -13.83
CA PRO A 127 10.51 -3.69 -14.57
C PRO A 127 9.57 -2.94 -13.62
N PRO A 128 8.97 -1.81 -14.05
CA PRO A 128 8.12 -0.97 -13.20
C PRO A 128 6.99 -1.70 -12.50
N MET A 129 6.32 -2.64 -13.17
CA MET A 129 5.22 -3.40 -12.56
C MET A 129 5.69 -4.29 -11.40
N VAL A 130 6.88 -4.88 -11.52
CA VAL A 130 7.49 -5.66 -10.43
C VAL A 130 7.80 -4.75 -9.24
N VAL A 131 8.34 -3.56 -9.51
CA VAL A 131 8.63 -2.56 -8.47
C VAL A 131 7.34 -2.10 -7.77
N ILE A 132 6.27 -1.85 -8.52
CA ILE A 132 4.96 -1.45 -7.97
C ILE A 132 4.42 -2.52 -7.00
N VAL A 133 4.42 -3.78 -7.41
CA VAL A 133 3.93 -4.88 -6.56
C VAL A 133 4.84 -5.10 -5.34
N ALA A 134 6.15 -5.01 -5.51
CA ALA A 134 7.10 -5.11 -4.40
C ALA A 134 6.95 -3.95 -3.41
N LEU A 135 6.68 -2.73 -3.91
CA LEU A 135 6.40 -1.57 -3.07
C LEU A 135 5.08 -1.75 -2.32
N ALA A 136 4.02 -2.24 -2.98
CA ALA A 136 2.74 -2.53 -2.33
C ALA A 136 2.89 -3.55 -1.18
N ASN A 137 3.67 -4.62 -1.40
CA ASN A 137 4.02 -5.58 -0.35
C ASN A 137 4.78 -4.91 0.81
N LYS A 138 5.79 -4.09 0.50
CA LYS A 138 6.56 -3.35 1.51
C LYS A 138 5.66 -2.39 2.29
N THR A 139 4.78 -1.65 1.62
CA THR A 139 3.82 -0.73 2.25
C THR A 139 2.85 -1.47 3.17
N ALA A 140 2.32 -2.62 2.76
CA ALA A 140 1.47 -3.46 3.61
C ALA A 140 2.20 -3.88 4.91
N ARG A 141 3.46 -4.28 4.81
CA ARG A 141 4.28 -4.66 5.98
C ARG A 141 4.56 -3.50 6.91
N ILE A 142 4.79 -2.30 6.37
CA ILE A 142 4.95 -1.07 7.15
C ILE A 142 3.64 -0.71 7.83
N ALA A 143 2.51 -0.76 7.12
CA ALA A 143 1.19 -0.50 7.66
C ALA A 143 0.89 -1.43 8.86
N TRP A 144 1.13 -2.72 8.71
CA TRP A 144 1.00 -3.69 9.80
C TRP A 144 1.85 -3.29 11.02
N ALA A 145 3.11 -2.92 10.80
CA ALA A 145 3.99 -2.51 11.89
C ALA A 145 3.51 -1.25 12.63
N LEU A 146 2.92 -0.29 11.92
CA LEU A 146 2.34 0.91 12.52
C LEU A 146 1.03 0.61 13.25
N MET A 147 0.21 -0.31 12.77
CA MET A 147 -1.00 -0.75 13.46
C MET A 147 -0.70 -1.50 14.76
N THR A 148 0.34 -2.35 14.78
CA THR A 148 0.69 -3.15 15.97
C THR A 148 1.55 -2.42 16.98
N ARG A 149 2.51 -1.61 16.53
CA ARG A 149 3.54 -1.00 17.39
C ARG A 149 3.30 0.49 17.63
N GLY A 150 2.38 1.08 16.89
CA GLY A 150 2.20 2.53 16.92
C GLY A 150 3.35 3.30 16.25
N GLY A 151 3.45 4.59 16.55
CA GLY A 151 4.46 5.47 15.99
C GLY A 151 4.11 6.02 14.61
N ILE A 152 5.08 6.65 13.98
CA ILE A 152 4.97 7.25 12.65
C ILE A 152 6.02 6.68 11.71
N TYR A 153 5.74 6.69 10.42
CA TYR A 153 6.72 6.27 9.42
C TYR A 153 7.89 7.25 9.36
N ARG A 154 9.11 6.71 9.45
CA ARG A 154 10.34 7.44 9.20
C ARG A 154 11.03 6.84 7.98
N ALA A 155 11.29 7.67 6.98
CA ALA A 155 12.05 7.22 5.82
C ALA A 155 13.45 6.78 6.28
N PRO A 156 13.97 5.64 5.79
CA PRO A 156 15.33 5.24 6.08
C PRO A 156 16.31 6.33 5.61
N THR A 157 17.19 6.76 6.49
CA THR A 157 18.33 7.61 6.12
C THR A 157 19.22 6.81 5.17
N VAL A 158 19.43 7.32 3.97
CA VAL A 158 20.42 6.76 3.05
C VAL A 158 21.76 7.24 3.60
N ALA A 159 22.56 6.32 4.14
CA ALA A 159 23.95 6.64 4.48
C ALA A 159 24.65 7.10 3.19
N ALA A 160 25.30 8.25 3.28
CA ALA A 160 26.11 8.82 2.20
C ALA A 160 27.27 7.89 1.84
#